data_715a868305545788276278af8d618ac5
#
_entry.id   715a868305545788276278af8d618ac5
#
_cell.length_a   1.000
_cell.length_b   1.000
_cell.length_c   1.000
_cell.angle_alpha   90.00
_cell.angle_beta   90.00
_cell.angle_gamma   90.00
#
_symmetry.space_group_name_H-M   'P 1'
#
loop_
_entity.id
_entity.type
_entity.pdbx_description
1 polymer ?
#
loop_
_entity_poly.entity_id
_entity_poly.type
_entity_poly.pdbx_seq_one_letter_code
_entity_poly.pdbx_strand_id
1 'polypeptide(L)'
;MKNNNKIHVFYYDDITAEARDLEIDNNEDTITALLGPKHNYSIRYDEISIGGENFLIAYSDDPFVTRNRSITVFRNNRPYVYGRYMIMRLCNKGRCSLNKFDLEFIPTQLQSDYIYCAKKKKIINKIGLVLKVEDKNINQIEIGPITKDGKILYN
;
A
#
# COMPACT_ATOMS: atom_id res chain seq x y z
N MET A 1 -29.81 -4.25 17.98
CA MET A 1 -29.73 -4.30 16.53
C MET A 1 -28.29 -4.48 16.07
N LYS A 2 -28.07 -5.40 15.22
CA LYS A 2 -26.74 -5.67 14.75
C LYS A 2 -26.36 -4.72 13.60
N ASN A 3 -25.24 -4.10 13.72
CA ASN A 3 -24.70 -3.27 12.66
C ASN A 3 -23.82 -4.13 11.76
N ASN A 4 -24.29 -4.38 10.53
CA ASN A 4 -23.57 -5.18 9.56
C ASN A 4 -22.72 -4.33 8.63
N ASN A 5 -22.08 -3.32 9.18
CA ASN A 5 -21.25 -2.43 8.40
C ASN A 5 -19.94 -3.13 8.02
N LYS A 6 -20.01 -3.88 6.94
CA LYS A 6 -18.83 -4.56 6.39
C LYS A 6 -18.40 -3.91 5.10
N ILE A 7 -17.11 -3.95 4.83
CA ILE A 7 -16.54 -3.40 3.61
C ILE A 7 -15.58 -4.41 2.99
N HIS A 8 -15.49 -4.37 1.67
CA HIS A 8 -14.46 -5.10 0.94
C HIS A 8 -13.24 -4.22 0.81
N VAL A 9 -12.09 -4.78 1.12
CA VAL A 9 -10.81 -4.10 1.04
C VAL A 9 -9.82 -4.96 0.28
N PHE A 10 -8.81 -4.30 -0.27
CA PHE A 10 -7.65 -4.97 -0.83
C PHE A 10 -6.57 -5.01 0.24
N TYR A 11 -6.15 -6.19 0.61
CA TYR A 11 -5.18 -6.39 1.70
C TYR A 11 -3.92 -7.02 1.15
N TYR A 12 -2.78 -6.44 1.45
CA TYR A 12 -1.49 -6.97 1.04
C TYR A 12 -0.66 -7.33 2.26
N ASP A 13 -0.12 -8.56 2.26
CA ASP A 13 0.77 -9.05 3.32
C ASP A 13 2.15 -9.24 2.71
N ASP A 14 3.13 -8.50 3.21
CA ASP A 14 4.50 -8.55 2.71
C ASP A 14 5.24 -9.83 3.10
N ILE A 15 4.83 -10.49 4.17
CA ILE A 15 5.50 -11.72 4.62
C ILE A 15 5.21 -12.85 3.64
N THR A 16 3.98 -13.00 3.22
CA THR A 16 3.58 -14.01 2.25
C THR A 16 3.65 -13.53 0.82
N ALA A 17 3.82 -12.22 0.62
CA ALA A 17 3.75 -11.54 -0.68
C ALA A 17 2.41 -11.83 -1.38
N GLU A 18 1.34 -11.93 -0.60
CA GLU A 18 0.01 -12.21 -1.12
C GLU A 18 -0.90 -11.00 -1.00
N ALA A 19 -1.66 -10.80 -2.05
CA ALA A 19 -2.71 -9.79 -2.10
C ALA A 19 -4.06 -10.50 -2.03
N ARG A 20 -4.96 -9.99 -1.22
CA ARG A 20 -6.27 -10.59 -1.03
C ARG A 20 -7.37 -9.57 -1.03
N ASP A 21 -8.50 -10.02 -1.55
CA ASP A 21 -9.78 -9.38 -1.38
C ASP A 21 -10.36 -9.89 -0.06
N LEU A 22 -10.58 -8.99 0.89
CA LEU A 22 -11.16 -9.34 2.19
C LEU A 22 -12.42 -8.56 2.46
N GLU A 23 -13.41 -9.24 3.04
CA GLU A 23 -14.55 -8.56 3.63
C GLU A 23 -14.30 -8.45 5.13
N ILE A 24 -14.31 -7.23 5.65
CA ILE A 24 -14.00 -6.96 7.04
C ILE A 24 -15.07 -6.07 7.69
N ASP A 25 -15.13 -6.13 9.00
CA ASP A 25 -15.89 -5.14 9.75
C ASP A 25 -15.27 -3.77 9.61
N ASN A 26 -16.08 -2.76 9.30
CA ASN A 26 -15.59 -1.41 9.12
C ASN A 26 -15.41 -0.72 10.47
N ASN A 27 -14.42 -1.15 11.22
CA ASN A 27 -14.10 -0.53 12.50
C ASN A 27 -12.59 -0.53 12.72
N GLU A 28 -12.16 0.32 13.61
CA GLU A 28 -10.74 0.52 13.87
C GLU A 28 -10.06 -0.71 14.46
N ASP A 29 -10.77 -1.45 15.31
CA ASP A 29 -10.19 -2.63 15.96
C ASP A 29 -9.83 -3.71 14.96
N THR A 30 -10.72 -3.96 14.00
CA THR A 30 -10.47 -4.97 12.97
C THR A 30 -9.30 -4.57 12.07
N ILE A 31 -9.27 -3.30 11.67
CA ILE A 31 -8.20 -2.80 10.81
C ILE A 31 -6.86 -2.86 11.53
N THR A 32 -6.84 -2.44 12.80
CA THR A 32 -5.63 -2.49 13.61
C THR A 32 -5.12 -3.92 13.77
N ALA A 33 -6.02 -4.86 14.02
CA ALA A 33 -5.63 -6.26 14.19
C ALA A 33 -5.00 -6.82 12.91
N LEU A 34 -5.54 -6.46 11.74
CA LEU A 34 -5.01 -6.96 10.47
C LEU A 34 -3.66 -6.34 10.12
N LEU A 35 -3.47 -5.07 10.43
CA LEU A 35 -2.23 -4.37 10.10
C LEU A 35 -1.16 -4.52 11.16
N GLY A 36 -1.54 -4.88 12.37
CA GLY A 36 -0.64 -5.34 13.42
C GLY A 36 0.40 -4.36 13.92
N PRO A 37 0.05 -3.08 14.22
CA PRO A 37 1.02 -2.19 14.84
C PRO A 37 1.38 -2.66 16.24
N LYS A 38 2.62 -2.41 16.66
CA LYS A 38 3.11 -2.73 17.99
C LYS A 38 3.30 -1.45 18.80
N HIS A 39 3.42 -1.58 20.11
CA HIS A 39 3.82 -0.50 20.99
C HIS A 39 2.90 0.73 20.95
N ASN A 40 1.60 0.50 20.80
CA ASN A 40 0.58 1.56 20.81
C ASN A 40 0.65 2.53 19.62
N TYR A 41 1.35 2.17 18.58
CA TYR A 41 1.31 2.97 17.35
C TYR A 41 -0.04 2.81 16.67
N SER A 42 -0.50 3.88 16.09
CA SER A 42 -1.80 3.89 15.43
C SER A 42 -1.69 3.56 13.95
N ILE A 43 -2.83 3.32 13.36
CA ILE A 43 -2.93 3.14 11.92
C ILE A 43 -2.99 4.51 11.27
N ARG A 44 -2.25 4.66 10.19
CA ARG A 44 -2.24 5.85 9.38
C ARG A 44 -3.13 5.65 8.17
N TYR A 45 -3.91 6.68 7.84
CA TYR A 45 -4.79 6.67 6.69
C TYR A 45 -4.39 7.83 5.78
N ASP A 46 -4.04 7.52 4.56
CA ASP A 46 -3.69 8.53 3.58
C ASP A 46 -4.57 8.40 2.35
N GLU A 47 -4.85 9.54 1.74
CA GLU A 47 -5.58 9.60 0.49
C GLU A 47 -4.59 9.36 -0.65
N ILE A 48 -4.93 8.44 -1.54
CA ILE A 48 -4.09 8.10 -2.69
C ILE A 48 -4.94 8.03 -3.94
N SER A 49 -4.29 8.15 -5.08
CA SER A 49 -4.94 7.95 -6.37
C SER A 49 -4.29 6.76 -7.08
N ILE A 50 -5.13 5.88 -7.58
CA ILE A 50 -4.70 4.73 -8.38
C ILE A 50 -5.51 4.78 -9.67
N GLY A 51 -4.81 4.99 -10.80
CA GLY A 51 -5.48 5.04 -12.09
C GLY A 51 -6.51 6.14 -12.21
N GLY A 52 -6.32 7.26 -11.51
CA GLY A 52 -7.23 8.38 -11.55
C GLY A 52 -8.41 8.30 -10.59
N GLU A 53 -8.49 7.24 -9.80
CA GLU A 53 -9.56 7.05 -8.81
C GLU A 53 -9.02 7.25 -7.40
N ASN A 54 -9.86 7.77 -6.52
CA ASN A 54 -9.44 8.12 -5.16
C ASN A 54 -9.70 6.98 -4.19
N PHE A 55 -8.66 6.62 -3.45
CA PHE A 55 -8.70 5.55 -2.47
C PHE A 55 -8.08 6.02 -1.16
N LEU A 56 -8.31 5.23 -0.11
CA LEU A 56 -7.58 5.36 1.14
C LEU A 56 -6.63 4.18 1.26
N ILE A 57 -5.41 4.46 1.71
CA ILE A 57 -4.50 3.40 2.11
C ILE A 57 -4.30 3.48 3.62
N ALA A 58 -4.38 2.32 4.27
CA ALA A 58 -4.17 2.20 5.70
C ALA A 58 -2.92 1.37 5.95
N TYR A 59 -2.07 1.83 6.84
CA TYR A 59 -0.84 1.14 7.19
C TYR A 59 -0.37 1.57 8.57
N SER A 60 0.53 0.78 9.15
CA SER A 60 1.11 1.12 10.45
C SER A 60 2.32 2.02 10.27
N ASP A 61 2.43 3.05 11.11
CA ASP A 61 3.61 3.92 11.15
C ASP A 61 4.62 3.49 12.21
N ASP A 62 4.48 2.28 12.73
CA ASP A 62 5.38 1.72 13.74
C ASP A 62 6.82 1.65 13.19
N PRO A 63 7.79 2.28 13.87
CA PRO A 63 9.19 2.24 13.42
C PRO A 63 9.77 0.83 13.32
N PHE A 64 9.27 -0.11 14.12
CA PHE A 64 9.69 -1.50 14.00
C PHE A 64 9.36 -2.04 12.61
N VAL A 65 8.18 -1.72 12.10
CA VAL A 65 7.76 -2.13 10.77
C VAL A 65 8.69 -1.53 9.72
N THR A 66 8.99 -0.26 9.85
CA THR A 66 9.87 0.44 8.91
C THR A 66 11.26 -0.18 8.86
N ARG A 67 11.78 -0.65 9.98
CA ARG A 67 13.13 -1.21 10.05
C ARG A 67 13.19 -2.68 9.64
N ASN A 68 12.13 -3.43 9.87
CA ASN A 68 12.17 -4.89 9.77
C ASN A 68 11.32 -5.48 8.65
N ARG A 69 10.42 -4.69 8.08
CA ARG A 69 9.51 -5.16 7.05
C ARG A 69 9.94 -4.64 5.69
N SER A 70 9.42 -5.23 4.68
CA SER A 70 9.76 -4.87 3.30
C SER A 70 8.99 -3.64 2.84
N ILE A 71 9.56 -2.90 1.90
CA ILE A 71 8.85 -1.83 1.24
C ILE A 71 7.78 -2.45 0.35
N THR A 72 6.55 -2.00 0.49
CA THR A 72 5.43 -2.55 -0.26
C THR A 72 4.73 -1.51 -1.12
N VAL A 73 4.90 -0.24 -0.82
CA VAL A 73 4.35 0.83 -1.65
C VAL A 73 5.42 1.89 -1.87
N PHE A 74 5.60 2.26 -3.14
CA PHE A 74 6.45 3.38 -3.53
C PHE A 74 5.58 4.53 -3.99
N ARG A 75 5.94 5.72 -3.62
CA ARG A 75 5.27 6.93 -4.08
C ARG A 75 6.32 7.95 -4.46
N ASN A 76 6.25 8.46 -5.70
CA ASN A 76 7.17 9.45 -6.19
C ASN A 76 8.64 9.00 -6.08
N ASN A 77 8.92 7.77 -6.44
CA ASN A 77 10.26 7.19 -6.41
C ASN A 77 10.80 6.96 -4.99
N ARG A 78 9.98 7.03 -3.97
CA ARG A 78 10.43 6.89 -2.60
C ARG A 78 9.63 5.81 -1.89
N PRO A 79 10.26 5.11 -0.94
CA PRO A 79 9.51 4.22 -0.08
C PRO A 79 8.40 4.98 0.62
N TYR A 80 7.21 4.42 0.61
CA TYR A 80 6.05 5.06 1.20
C TYR A 80 5.45 4.20 2.30
N VAL A 81 5.21 2.93 2.04
CA VAL A 81 4.68 2.00 3.02
C VAL A 81 5.63 0.82 3.17
N TYR A 82 5.84 0.42 4.40
CA TYR A 82 6.56 -0.80 4.76
C TYR A 82 5.57 -1.78 5.38
N GLY A 83 5.69 -3.04 4.99
CA GLY A 83 4.86 -4.08 5.55
C GLY A 83 3.46 -4.14 4.98
N ARG A 84 2.53 -4.56 5.81
CA ARG A 84 1.15 -4.74 5.39
C ARG A 84 0.46 -3.43 5.11
N TYR A 85 -0.44 -3.46 4.15
CA TYR A 85 -1.30 -2.30 3.89
C TYR A 85 -2.67 -2.78 3.43
N MET A 86 -3.60 -1.85 3.48
CA MET A 86 -4.98 -2.12 3.12
C MET A 86 -5.49 -0.94 2.30
N ILE A 87 -6.19 -1.22 1.23
CA ILE A 87 -6.78 -0.19 0.38
C ILE A 87 -8.28 -0.32 0.43
N MET A 88 -8.95 0.83 0.58
CA MET A 88 -10.40 0.93 0.59
C MET A 88 -10.81 2.18 -0.17
N ARG A 89 -12.09 2.33 -0.47
CA ARG A 89 -12.58 3.53 -1.13
C ARG A 89 -12.67 4.69 -0.16
N LEU A 90 -12.33 5.87 -0.66
CA LEU A 90 -12.59 7.12 0.04
C LEU A 90 -13.94 7.65 -0.41
N CYS A 91 -14.79 7.94 0.54
CA CYS A 91 -16.10 8.54 0.27
C CYS A 91 -16.40 9.61 1.32
N ASN A 92 -17.56 10.27 1.19
CA ASN A 92 -17.93 11.35 2.12
C ASN A 92 -17.98 10.90 3.57
N LYS A 93 -18.20 9.62 3.81
CA LYS A 93 -18.26 9.06 5.15
C LYS A 93 -16.92 8.52 5.63
N GLY A 94 -15.85 8.72 4.86
CA GLY A 94 -14.54 8.19 5.17
C GLY A 94 -14.25 6.87 4.48
N ARG A 95 -14.12 5.80 5.25
CA ARG A 95 -13.82 4.48 4.69
C ARG A 95 -15.08 3.87 4.08
N CYS A 96 -14.96 3.44 2.83
CA CYS A 96 -16.04 2.77 2.13
C CYS A 96 -15.54 1.51 1.44
N SER A 97 -16.47 0.64 1.10
CA SER A 97 -16.17 -0.62 0.45
C SER A 97 -15.63 -0.41 -0.96
N LEU A 98 -14.66 -1.21 -1.33
CA LEU A 98 -14.29 -1.35 -2.73
C LEU A 98 -15.42 -2.07 -3.46
N ASN A 99 -15.63 -1.73 -4.71
CA ASN A 99 -16.58 -2.44 -5.54
C ASN A 99 -15.85 -3.54 -6.32
N LYS A 100 -16.62 -4.32 -7.07
CA LYS A 100 -16.05 -5.44 -7.82
C LYS A 100 -15.00 -4.98 -8.83
N PHE A 101 -15.23 -3.86 -9.49
CA PHE A 101 -14.26 -3.31 -10.45
C PHE A 101 -12.95 -2.97 -9.73
N ASP A 102 -13.03 -2.31 -8.58
CA ASP A 102 -11.85 -1.94 -7.80
C ASP A 102 -11.02 -3.16 -7.42
N LEU A 103 -11.70 -4.22 -6.98
CA LEU A 103 -11.03 -5.44 -6.54
C LEU A 103 -10.32 -6.17 -7.68
N GLU A 104 -10.78 -5.97 -8.90
CA GLU A 104 -10.12 -6.50 -10.09
C GLU A 104 -9.03 -5.55 -10.58
N PHE A 105 -9.26 -4.24 -10.45
CA PHE A 105 -8.37 -3.21 -10.99
C PHE A 105 -7.10 -3.02 -10.15
N ILE A 106 -7.24 -2.96 -8.83
CA ILE A 106 -6.09 -2.67 -7.96
C ILE A 106 -4.95 -3.67 -8.15
N PRO A 107 -5.21 -4.99 -8.21
CA PRO A 107 -4.12 -5.94 -8.43
C PRO A 107 -3.35 -5.71 -9.74
N THR A 108 -3.99 -5.17 -10.76
CA THR A 108 -3.31 -4.91 -12.04
C THR A 108 -2.28 -3.79 -11.92
N GLN A 109 -2.35 -3.00 -10.86
CA GLN A 109 -1.40 -1.91 -10.61
C GLN A 109 -0.17 -2.36 -9.84
N LEU A 110 -0.15 -3.61 -9.38
CA LEU A 110 1.01 -4.14 -8.69
C LEU A 110 2.11 -4.46 -9.69
N GLN A 111 3.33 -4.17 -9.30
CA GLN A 111 4.50 -4.46 -10.14
C GLN A 111 5.40 -5.45 -9.43
N SER A 112 5.93 -6.38 -10.22
CA SER A 112 6.89 -7.37 -9.74
C SER A 112 8.25 -7.03 -10.34
N ASP A 113 9.10 -6.43 -9.53
CA ASP A 113 10.39 -5.94 -9.99
C ASP A 113 11.46 -6.10 -8.93
N TYR A 114 12.71 -5.94 -9.35
CA TYR A 114 13.81 -5.78 -8.43
C TYR A 114 13.84 -4.33 -7.97
N ILE A 115 13.74 -4.13 -6.68
CA ILE A 115 13.67 -2.81 -6.09
C ILE A 115 14.83 -2.65 -5.13
N TYR A 116 15.58 -1.56 -5.28
CA TYR A 116 16.62 -1.25 -4.33
C TYR A 116 16.04 -0.55 -3.11
N CYS A 117 16.23 -1.15 -1.96
CA CYS A 117 15.83 -0.55 -0.71
C CYS A 117 17.04 0.14 -0.08
N ALA A 118 17.11 1.47 -0.20
CA ALA A 118 18.23 2.24 0.33
C ALA A 118 18.39 2.06 1.83
N LYS A 119 17.28 1.95 2.54
CA LYS A 119 17.30 1.79 3.99
C LYS A 119 17.91 0.46 4.42
N LYS A 120 17.60 -0.59 3.70
CA LYS A 120 18.15 -1.93 3.96
C LYS A 120 19.42 -2.20 3.16
N LYS A 121 19.78 -1.29 2.26
CA LYS A 121 20.96 -1.37 1.41
C LYS A 121 21.02 -2.68 0.63
N LYS A 122 19.88 -3.12 0.10
CA LYS A 122 19.82 -4.35 -0.68
C LYS A 122 18.75 -4.28 -1.74
N ILE A 123 18.88 -5.13 -2.74
CA ILE A 123 17.91 -5.29 -3.80
C ILE A 123 16.88 -6.31 -3.33
N ILE A 124 15.62 -5.96 -3.50
CA ILE A 124 14.50 -6.81 -3.12
C ILE A 124 13.70 -7.13 -4.37
N ASN A 125 13.43 -8.41 -4.58
CA ASN A 125 12.51 -8.83 -5.63
C ASN A 125 11.12 -8.93 -5.01
N LYS A 126 10.24 -8.02 -5.40
CA LYS A 126 8.93 -7.94 -4.77
C LYS A 126 7.83 -7.53 -5.73
N ILE A 127 6.63 -7.94 -5.36
CA ILE A 127 5.42 -7.39 -5.91
C ILE A 127 5.02 -6.25 -5.00
N GLY A 128 4.80 -5.08 -5.56
CA GLY A 128 4.41 -3.93 -4.77
C GLY A 128 3.59 -2.93 -5.58
N LEU A 129 2.97 -2.02 -4.87
CA LEU A 129 2.17 -0.96 -5.49
C LEU A 129 3.07 0.25 -5.74
N VAL A 130 3.00 0.79 -6.94
CA VAL A 130 3.75 1.99 -7.31
C VAL A 130 2.77 3.12 -7.59
N LEU A 131 2.84 4.15 -6.77
CA LEU A 131 2.00 5.33 -6.93
C LEU A 131 2.77 6.41 -7.67
N LYS A 132 2.13 7.01 -8.64
CA LYS A 132 2.74 8.06 -9.46
C LYS A 132 2.45 9.45 -8.89
N VAL A 133 3.32 10.38 -9.21
CA VAL A 133 3.09 11.79 -8.87
C VAL A 133 1.93 12.30 -9.69
N GLU A 134 1.02 13.01 -9.05
CA GLU A 134 -0.11 13.62 -9.73
C GLU A 134 0.05 15.12 -9.92
N ASP A 135 1.00 15.72 -9.22
CA ASP A 135 1.26 17.13 -9.34
C ASP A 135 1.91 17.42 -10.70
N LYS A 136 1.21 18.18 -11.52
CA LYS A 136 1.68 18.50 -12.86
C LYS A 136 2.90 19.42 -12.88
N ASN A 137 3.22 20.04 -11.75
CA ASN A 137 4.37 20.93 -11.64
C ASN A 137 5.66 20.20 -11.29
N ILE A 138 5.59 18.91 -11.06
CA ILE A 138 6.73 18.08 -10.69
C ILE A 138 7.04 17.14 -11.85
N ASN A 139 8.29 17.07 -12.25
CA ASN A 139 8.71 16.11 -13.25
C ASN A 139 8.42 14.71 -12.74
N GLN A 140 7.69 13.97 -13.54
CA GLN A 140 7.33 12.61 -13.22
C GLN A 140 8.57 11.74 -13.26
N ILE A 141 8.96 11.23 -12.11
CA ILE A 141 10.03 10.25 -12.01
C ILE A 141 9.38 8.96 -11.54
N GLU A 142 9.43 7.96 -12.37
CA GLU A 142 8.86 6.66 -12.01
C GLU A 142 9.95 5.74 -11.52
N ILE A 143 9.61 4.92 -10.53
CA ILE A 143 10.50 3.87 -10.11
C ILE A 143 10.44 2.78 -11.16
N GLY A 144 11.57 2.54 -11.79
CA GLY A 144 11.69 1.45 -12.75
C GLY A 144 12.40 0.26 -12.14
N PRO A 145 12.63 -0.76 -12.94
CA PRO A 145 13.42 -1.90 -12.52
C PRO A 145 14.80 -1.45 -12.05
N ILE A 146 15.35 -2.18 -11.10
CA ILE A 146 16.69 -1.93 -10.59
C ILE A 146 17.62 -2.98 -11.17
N THR A 147 18.75 -2.53 -11.68
CA THR A 147 19.77 -3.42 -12.22
C THR A 147 20.47 -4.19 -11.10
N LYS A 148 21.21 -5.23 -11.46
CA LYS A 148 21.91 -6.05 -10.49
C LYS A 148 22.96 -5.28 -9.69
N ASP A 149 23.47 -4.19 -10.23
CA ASP A 149 24.43 -3.33 -9.53
C ASP A 149 23.75 -2.23 -8.70
N GLY A 150 22.43 -2.27 -8.59
CA GLY A 150 21.69 -1.38 -7.71
C GLY A 150 21.29 -0.05 -8.35
N LYS A 151 21.42 0.10 -9.63
CA LYS A 151 21.02 1.33 -10.32
C LYS A 151 19.54 1.28 -10.67
N ILE A 152 18.85 2.37 -10.36
CA ILE A 152 17.46 2.52 -10.73
C ILE A 152 17.38 2.95 -12.19
N LEU A 153 16.57 2.24 -12.97
CA LEU A 153 16.34 2.57 -14.36
C LEU A 153 15.14 3.51 -14.45
N TYR A 154 15.35 4.66 -15.04
CA TYR A 154 14.29 5.64 -15.29
C TYR A 154 13.91 5.61 -16.75
N ASN A 155 12.63 5.78 -16.99
CA ASN A 155 12.12 5.93 -18.36
C ASN A 155 12.09 7.40 -18.76
#